data_92d9ba3789638000ced2085ef1ff64c2
#
_entry.id   92d9ba3789638000ced2085ef1ff64c2
#
_cell.length_a   1.000
_cell.length_b   1.000
_cell.length_c   1.000
_cell.angle_alpha   90.00
_cell.angle_beta   90.00
_cell.angle_gamma   90.00
#
_symmetry.space_group_name_H-M   'P 1'
#
loop_
_entity.id
_entity.type
_entity.pdbx_description
1 polymer ?
#
loop_
_entity_poly.entity_id
_entity_poly.type
_entity_poly.pdbx_seq_one_letter_code
_entity_poly.pdbx_strand_id
1 'polypeptide(L)'
;MTRSILPLHLILACAAVGPALGQQAQKVADGREIALKVCAICHVVAEDQAAPPTMKPPAPKFAEIAARPNVTEASLRDFLMKPHGEARAMSAMPGFLMPSYQADAVISYLMSLKPRP
;
A
#
# COMPACT_ATOMS: atom_id res chain seq x y z
N MET A 1 2.79 -7.74 -66.06
CA MET A 1 1.86 -7.27 -65.00
C MET A 1 2.14 -8.03 -63.71
N THR A 2 3.06 -7.58 -62.91
CA THR A 2 3.51 -8.26 -61.66
C THR A 2 2.86 -7.56 -60.46
N ARG A 3 1.89 -8.20 -59.82
CA ARG A 3 1.23 -7.70 -58.62
C ARG A 3 2.10 -8.04 -57.40
N SER A 4 2.76 -7.04 -56.83
CA SER A 4 3.43 -7.14 -55.54
C SER A 4 2.40 -7.21 -54.42
N ILE A 5 2.37 -8.34 -53.70
CA ILE A 5 1.60 -8.54 -52.49
C ILE A 5 2.52 -8.13 -51.34
N LEU A 6 2.29 -6.94 -50.71
CA LEU A 6 2.94 -6.57 -49.44
C LEU A 6 2.36 -7.42 -48.32
N PRO A 7 3.18 -8.00 -47.43
CA PRO A 7 2.68 -8.67 -46.24
C PRO A 7 2.27 -7.64 -45.16
N LEU A 8 0.99 -7.63 -44.85
CA LEU A 8 0.38 -6.91 -43.75
C LEU A 8 0.55 -7.70 -42.43
N HIS A 9 1.74 -7.71 -41.84
CA HIS A 9 2.00 -8.41 -40.60
C HIS A 9 2.91 -7.56 -39.66
N LEU A 10 2.45 -6.39 -39.23
CA LEU A 10 3.19 -5.67 -38.17
C LEU A 10 2.30 -4.72 -37.37
N ILE A 11 1.24 -5.20 -36.71
CA ILE A 11 0.59 -4.46 -35.63
C ILE A 11 -0.09 -5.47 -34.70
N LEU A 12 0.61 -6.07 -33.74
CA LEU A 12 -0.01 -6.66 -32.55
C LEU A 12 1.03 -7.01 -31.46
N ALA A 13 1.71 -6.04 -30.90
CA ALA A 13 2.66 -6.30 -29.81
C ALA A 13 2.64 -5.28 -28.65
N CYS A 14 1.62 -4.42 -28.50
CA CYS A 14 1.62 -3.39 -27.46
C CYS A 14 0.49 -3.48 -26.42
N ALA A 15 -0.23 -4.59 -26.28
CA ALA A 15 -1.45 -4.65 -25.45
C ALA A 15 -1.31 -5.34 -24.09
N ALA A 16 -0.15 -5.86 -23.67
CA ALA A 16 -0.06 -6.76 -22.51
C ALA A 16 0.40 -6.10 -21.18
N VAL A 17 0.84 -4.85 -21.16
CA VAL A 17 1.43 -4.23 -19.96
C VAL A 17 0.44 -3.32 -19.21
N GLY A 18 -0.64 -2.89 -19.82
CA GLY A 18 -1.56 -1.89 -19.27
C GLY A 18 -2.38 -2.30 -18.03
N PRO A 19 -3.06 -3.45 -17.98
CA PRO A 19 -4.01 -3.75 -16.89
C PRO A 19 -3.35 -4.00 -15.53
N ALA A 20 -2.19 -4.62 -15.49
CA ALA A 20 -1.51 -4.96 -14.24
C ALA A 20 -0.99 -3.72 -13.49
N LEU A 21 -0.46 -2.72 -14.19
CA LEU A 21 -0.02 -1.47 -13.59
C LEU A 21 -1.21 -0.65 -13.05
N GLY A 22 -2.33 -0.65 -13.76
CA GLY A 22 -3.56 0.01 -13.32
C GLY A 22 -4.12 -0.60 -12.03
N GLN A 23 -4.14 -1.93 -11.93
CA GLN A 23 -4.60 -2.64 -10.73
C GLN A 23 -3.71 -2.35 -9.51
N GLN A 24 -2.39 -2.29 -9.69
CA GLN A 24 -1.47 -1.95 -8.60
C GLN A 24 -1.65 -0.51 -8.14
N ALA A 25 -1.79 0.44 -9.06
CA ALA A 25 -2.04 1.84 -8.73
C ALA A 25 -3.38 2.01 -7.97
N GLN A 26 -4.44 1.31 -8.42
CA GLN A 26 -5.73 1.32 -7.74
C GLN A 26 -5.61 0.76 -6.32
N LYS A 27 -4.93 -0.36 -6.14
CA LYS A 27 -4.72 -0.98 -4.82
C LYS A 27 -3.99 -0.04 -3.85
N VAL A 28 -3.00 0.71 -4.33
CA VAL A 28 -2.30 1.74 -3.53
C VAL A 28 -3.24 2.88 -3.15
N ALA A 29 -4.09 3.35 -4.07
CA ALA A 29 -5.07 4.39 -3.81
C ALA A 29 -6.12 3.95 -2.77
N ASP A 30 -6.65 2.75 -2.91
CA ASP A 30 -7.59 2.15 -1.96
C ASP A 30 -6.95 2.00 -0.57
N GLY A 31 -5.69 1.56 -0.52
CA GLY A 31 -4.93 1.44 0.71
C GLY A 31 -4.72 2.78 1.42
N ARG A 32 -4.45 3.84 0.67
CA ARG A 32 -4.36 5.20 1.21
C ARG A 32 -5.69 5.66 1.80
N GLU A 33 -6.79 5.43 1.11
CA GLU A 33 -8.13 5.82 1.59
C GLU A 33 -8.50 5.08 2.88
N ILE A 34 -8.27 3.77 2.93
CA ILE A 34 -8.50 2.95 4.14
C ILE A 34 -7.63 3.45 5.29
N ALA A 35 -6.35 3.69 5.05
CA ALA A 35 -5.42 4.16 6.07
C ALA A 35 -5.81 5.54 6.62
N LEU A 36 -6.28 6.45 5.78
CA LEU A 36 -6.80 7.76 6.22
C LEU A 36 -8.04 7.65 7.11
N LYS A 37 -8.89 6.64 6.87
CA LYS A 37 -10.10 6.41 7.68
C LYS A 37 -9.83 5.71 9.00
N VAL A 38 -8.88 4.77 9.02
CA VAL A 38 -8.67 3.86 10.15
C VAL A 38 -7.41 4.21 10.96
N CYS A 39 -6.32 4.57 10.29
CA CYS A 39 -5.01 4.72 10.93
C CYS A 39 -4.68 6.18 11.30
N ALA A 40 -5.32 7.16 10.65
CA ALA A 40 -5.00 8.57 10.83
C ALA A 40 -5.34 9.11 12.22
N ILE A 41 -6.13 8.41 13.03
CA ILE A 41 -6.39 8.76 14.43
C ILE A 41 -5.09 8.75 15.24
N CYS A 42 -4.18 7.83 14.93
CA CYS A 42 -2.94 7.63 15.67
C CYS A 42 -1.70 8.00 14.85
N HIS A 43 -1.71 7.80 13.53
CA HIS A 43 -0.56 7.96 12.65
C HIS A 43 -0.69 9.19 11.74
N VAL A 44 0.43 9.79 11.38
CA VAL A 44 0.50 10.59 10.15
C VAL A 44 0.60 9.60 8.99
N VAL A 45 -0.49 9.42 8.29
CA VAL A 45 -0.65 8.47 7.18
C VAL A 45 -0.15 9.05 5.86
N ALA A 46 -0.43 10.33 5.66
CA ALA A 46 -0.03 11.09 4.48
C ALA A 46 0.32 12.52 4.91
N GLU A 47 1.24 13.17 4.19
CA GLU A 47 1.64 14.54 4.51
C GLU A 47 0.51 15.55 4.29
N ASP A 48 -0.38 15.24 3.36
CA ASP A 48 -1.56 16.05 2.99
C ASP A 48 -2.85 15.65 3.70
N GLN A 49 -2.77 14.84 4.80
CA GLN A 49 -3.98 14.49 5.55
C GLN A 49 -4.61 15.74 6.20
N ALA A 50 -5.95 15.79 6.17
CA ALA A 50 -6.71 16.98 6.55
C ALA A 50 -6.57 17.39 8.04
N ALA A 51 -6.30 16.42 8.93
CA ALA A 51 -6.17 16.67 10.36
C ALA A 51 -4.99 15.88 10.94
N PRO A 52 -4.27 16.44 11.94
CA PRO A 52 -3.23 15.72 12.63
C PRO A 52 -3.80 14.58 13.49
N PRO A 53 -2.98 13.56 13.85
CA PRO A 53 -3.38 12.53 14.78
C PRO A 53 -3.85 13.11 16.12
N THR A 54 -4.91 12.53 16.68
CA THR A 54 -5.43 12.93 17.99
C THR A 54 -4.69 12.28 19.15
N MET A 55 -4.03 11.13 18.90
CA MET A 55 -3.22 10.44 19.89
C MET A 55 -2.00 11.29 20.29
N LYS A 56 -1.67 11.32 21.61
CA LYS A 56 -0.54 12.06 22.17
C LYS A 56 0.31 11.15 23.08
N PRO A 57 1.61 10.95 22.77
CA PRO A 57 2.30 11.35 21.54
C PRO A 57 1.75 10.59 20.32
N PRO A 58 1.89 11.13 19.11
CA PRO A 58 1.44 10.43 17.92
C PRO A 58 2.26 9.17 17.68
N ALA A 59 1.65 8.16 17.05
CA ALA A 59 2.35 6.97 16.59
C ALA A 59 3.33 7.32 15.43
N PRO A 60 4.31 6.46 15.13
CA PRO A 60 5.25 6.70 14.05
C PRO A 60 4.55 6.99 12.73
N LYS A 61 5.07 7.94 11.96
CA LYS A 61 4.53 8.25 10.63
C LYS A 61 4.65 7.06 9.68
N PHE A 62 3.73 6.90 8.76
CA PHE A 62 3.79 5.84 7.75
C PHE A 62 5.08 5.89 6.93
N ALA A 63 5.53 7.08 6.54
CA ALA A 63 6.81 7.24 5.85
C ALA A 63 8.02 6.77 6.69
N GLU A 64 8.01 7.03 8.00
CA GLU A 64 9.05 6.55 8.92
C GLU A 64 9.01 5.03 9.08
N ILE A 65 7.82 4.43 9.13
CA ILE A 65 7.65 2.99 9.17
C ILE A 65 8.19 2.37 7.87
N ALA A 66 7.80 2.91 6.73
CA ALA A 66 8.21 2.43 5.42
C ALA A 66 9.74 2.48 5.21
N ALA A 67 10.41 3.50 5.77
CA ALA A 67 11.85 3.69 5.66
C ALA A 67 12.67 2.65 6.46
N ARG A 68 12.08 1.93 7.39
CA ARG A 68 12.81 0.93 8.21
C ARG A 68 13.28 -0.24 7.35
N PRO A 69 14.53 -0.69 7.51
CA PRO A 69 15.10 -1.75 6.66
C PRO A 69 14.43 -3.13 6.83
N ASN A 70 13.88 -3.40 8.01
CA ASN A 70 13.21 -4.67 8.35
C ASN A 70 11.71 -4.67 8.01
N VAL A 71 11.16 -3.58 7.48
CA VAL A 71 9.75 -3.51 7.08
C VAL A 71 9.59 -4.07 5.67
N THR A 72 8.84 -5.15 5.57
CA THR A 72 8.48 -5.87 4.33
C THR A 72 6.98 -6.08 4.28
N GLU A 73 6.44 -6.44 3.12
CA GLU A 73 5.02 -6.80 2.99
C GLU A 73 4.65 -7.95 3.95
N ALA A 74 5.51 -8.97 4.05
CA ALA A 74 5.27 -10.11 4.93
C ALA A 74 5.25 -9.70 6.41
N SER A 75 6.20 -8.86 6.86
CA SER A 75 6.24 -8.39 8.25
C SER A 75 5.06 -7.49 8.59
N LEU A 76 4.60 -6.66 7.66
CA LEU A 76 3.42 -5.82 7.84
C LEU A 76 2.14 -6.65 7.89
N ARG A 77 2.02 -7.66 7.02
CA ARG A 77 0.89 -8.59 7.03
C ARG A 77 0.81 -9.33 8.35
N ASP A 78 1.91 -9.90 8.78
CA ASP A 78 1.99 -10.61 10.05
C ASP A 78 1.61 -9.68 11.23
N PHE A 79 2.07 -8.45 11.20
CA PHE A 79 1.76 -7.46 12.23
C PHE A 79 0.27 -7.06 12.23
N LEU A 80 -0.33 -6.79 11.07
CA LEU A 80 -1.72 -6.32 10.97
C LEU A 80 -2.75 -7.44 11.19
N MET A 81 -2.43 -8.67 10.79
CA MET A 81 -3.37 -9.80 10.83
C MET A 81 -3.32 -10.59 12.13
N LYS A 82 -2.27 -10.47 12.92
CA LYS A 82 -2.20 -11.12 14.24
C LYS A 82 -2.92 -10.29 15.30
N PRO A 83 -3.74 -10.92 16.14
CA PRO A 83 -4.23 -10.26 17.34
C PRO A 83 -3.03 -9.76 18.15
N HIS A 84 -3.04 -8.50 18.48
CA HIS A 84 -2.04 -7.95 19.41
C HIS A 84 -2.43 -8.40 20.82
N GLY A 85 -1.98 -9.61 21.19
CA GLY A 85 -2.22 -10.17 22.51
C GLY A 85 -1.48 -9.39 23.62
N GLU A 86 -1.77 -9.74 24.87
CA GLU A 86 -1.26 -9.08 26.10
C GLU A 86 0.27 -8.91 26.13
N ALA A 87 1.03 -9.76 25.45
CA ALA A 87 2.49 -9.64 25.33
C ALA A 87 2.96 -8.37 24.60
N ARG A 88 2.08 -7.67 23.90
CA ARG A 88 2.33 -6.36 23.25
C ARG A 88 1.62 -5.20 23.96
N ALA A 89 1.31 -5.32 25.25
CA ALA A 89 0.77 -4.22 26.05
C ALA A 89 1.66 -2.96 26.03
N MET A 90 2.90 -3.04 25.58
CA MET A 90 3.79 -1.92 25.30
C MET A 90 3.54 -1.24 23.94
N SER A 91 2.77 -1.87 23.04
CA SER A 91 2.36 -1.28 21.78
C SER A 91 0.98 -0.68 21.97
N ALA A 92 0.88 0.64 21.98
CA ALA A 92 -0.39 1.36 22.07
C ALA A 92 -1.32 1.16 20.87
N MET A 93 -0.89 0.44 19.84
CA MET A 93 -1.68 0.15 18.65
C MET A 93 -2.68 -0.98 18.95
N PRO A 94 -4.00 -0.72 18.88
CA PRO A 94 -5.01 -1.74 19.09
C PRO A 94 -4.96 -2.79 17.97
N GLY A 95 -5.34 -4.04 18.28
CA GLY A 95 -5.57 -5.05 17.26
C GLY A 95 -6.82 -4.71 16.44
N PHE A 96 -6.70 -4.66 15.14
CA PHE A 96 -7.82 -4.46 14.24
C PHE A 96 -8.24 -5.80 13.62
N LEU A 97 -9.54 -6.10 13.65
CA LEU A 97 -10.11 -7.16 12.81
C LEU A 97 -10.35 -6.57 11.41
N MET A 98 -9.30 -6.54 10.63
CA MET A 98 -9.34 -6.01 9.26
C MET A 98 -9.45 -7.19 8.27
N PRO A 99 -10.36 -7.15 7.28
CA PRO A 99 -10.37 -8.12 6.20
C PRO A 99 -9.03 -8.15 5.46
N SER A 100 -8.58 -9.33 5.04
CA SER A 100 -7.25 -9.50 4.41
C SER A 100 -7.03 -8.59 3.21
N TYR A 101 -8.05 -8.39 2.37
CA TYR A 101 -7.95 -7.51 1.19
C TYR A 101 -7.72 -6.04 1.56
N GLN A 102 -8.28 -5.58 2.69
CA GLN A 102 -8.03 -4.22 3.19
C GLN A 102 -6.61 -4.10 3.76
N ALA A 103 -6.16 -5.10 4.51
CA ALA A 103 -4.78 -5.15 4.98
C ALA A 103 -3.80 -5.12 3.80
N ASP A 104 -4.07 -5.90 2.74
CA ASP A 104 -3.26 -5.92 1.53
C ASP A 104 -3.20 -4.57 0.81
N ALA A 105 -4.31 -3.85 0.77
CA ALA A 105 -4.34 -2.51 0.20
C ALA A 105 -3.52 -1.52 1.04
N VAL A 106 -3.70 -1.50 2.37
CA VAL A 106 -2.93 -0.65 3.29
C VAL A 106 -1.44 -0.95 3.21
N ILE A 107 -1.06 -2.24 3.16
CA ILE A 107 0.33 -2.67 2.99
C ILE A 107 0.90 -2.15 1.66
N SER A 108 0.16 -2.29 0.57
CA SER A 108 0.58 -1.79 -0.75
C SER A 108 0.81 -0.27 -0.73
N TYR A 109 -0.06 0.48 -0.08
CA TYR A 109 0.13 1.93 0.12
C TYR A 109 1.39 2.21 0.95
N LEU A 110 1.55 1.58 2.10
CA LEU A 110 2.70 1.80 2.98
C LEU A 110 4.01 1.46 2.28
N MET A 111 4.06 0.35 1.52
CA MET A 111 5.22 -0.04 0.73
C MET A 111 5.53 0.94 -0.40
N SER A 112 4.52 1.65 -0.94
CA SER A 112 4.72 2.69 -1.96
C SER A 112 5.43 3.94 -1.41
N LEU A 113 5.44 4.12 -0.08
CA LEU A 113 6.12 5.21 0.59
C LEU A 113 7.61 4.92 0.86
N LYS A 114 8.10 3.71 0.55
CA LYS A 114 9.52 3.41 0.71
C LYS A 114 10.38 4.35 -0.12
N PRO A 115 11.46 4.91 0.48
CA PRO A 115 12.46 5.66 -0.29
C PRO A 115 13.00 4.79 -1.43
N ARG A 116 13.07 5.35 -2.62
CA ARG A 116 13.78 4.70 -3.74
C ARG A 116 15.28 4.84 -3.51
N PRO A 117 16.06 3.79 -3.82
CA PRO A 117 17.51 3.88 -3.75
C PRO A 117 18.09 4.93 -4.71
#